data_25f28b67b3139a55d41836e59d135f7a
#
_entry.id   25f28b67b3139a55d41836e59d135f7a
#
_cell.length_a   1.000
_cell.length_b   1.000
_cell.length_c   1.000
_cell.angle_alpha   90.00
_cell.angle_beta   90.00
_cell.angle_gamma   90.00
#
_symmetry.space_group_name_H-M   'P 1'
#
loop_
_entity.id
_entity.type
_entity.pdbx_description
1 polymer ?
#
loop_
_entity_poly.entity_id
_entity_poly.type
_entity_poly.pdbx_seq_one_letter_code
_entity_poly.pdbx_strand_id
1 'polypeptide(L)'
;MKAADGVTLKATYYSPRKPGPGIVLLHQCNRDRKAWAAFAEAAAARGYHVIAPDFRGFGESQGERLDALPQQQASVVAEKWPGDVDAAYAWLVAQEGVDNERIAAAGASCGVNQAVLLARRHPQVRTVMLLSGPVTQPGREYLRESPWLPVLAAASRDDGNALETMRWTLGWSRNPSNRLVEYKAAGHGTEMFSEEKGLQPLMIDWLEAQLKRAPLERAPATTATPPSPVEVFWTTLTQPGGAAKARLLYEETRRTSRGVMLFPEAEANAYGYELLGRGDSAEAIIVFEMNVDAYPQSANTYDSLSDAYLAAGKRDEALRFAEKTLQVLVTDTTTPEVFKAMIRESAEKKIRELKKKGTDRRP
;
A
#
# COMPACT_ATOMS: atom_id res chain seq x y z
N MET A 1 -4.39 26.71 2.65
CA MET A 1 -5.25 26.21 3.75
C MET A 1 -4.40 25.91 4.99
N LYS A 2 -5.03 25.65 6.14
CA LYS A 2 -4.30 25.25 7.35
C LYS A 2 -4.79 23.89 7.81
N ALA A 3 -3.87 23.02 8.18
CA ALA A 3 -4.16 21.80 8.92
C ALA A 3 -4.64 22.12 10.34
N ALA A 4 -5.26 21.17 11.03
CA ALA A 4 -5.81 21.38 12.37
C ALA A 4 -4.75 21.79 13.42
N ASP A 5 -3.50 21.37 13.23
CA ASP A 5 -2.34 21.74 14.06
C ASP A 5 -1.67 23.08 13.66
N GLY A 6 -2.30 23.84 12.73
CA GLY A 6 -1.86 25.17 12.31
C GLY A 6 -0.85 25.21 11.17
N VAL A 7 -0.35 24.05 10.70
CA VAL A 7 0.58 23.98 9.56
C VAL A 7 -0.09 24.51 8.30
N THR A 8 0.60 25.42 7.60
CA THR A 8 0.11 25.98 6.33
C THR A 8 0.38 25.01 5.19
N LEU A 9 -0.69 24.62 4.52
CA LEU A 9 -0.64 23.73 3.36
C LEU A 9 -0.91 24.50 2.07
N LYS A 10 -0.17 24.18 1.03
CA LYS A 10 -0.39 24.65 -0.33
C LYS A 10 -1.18 23.63 -1.14
N ALA A 11 -2.04 24.11 -2.00
CA ALA A 11 -2.78 23.31 -2.94
C ALA A 11 -3.03 24.10 -4.23
N THR A 12 -3.31 23.39 -5.30
CA THR A 12 -3.85 23.95 -6.54
C THR A 12 -5.29 23.51 -6.66
N TYR A 13 -6.19 24.47 -6.93
CA TYR A 13 -7.60 24.22 -7.19
C TYR A 13 -7.91 24.51 -8.65
N TYR A 14 -8.60 23.57 -9.29
CA TYR A 14 -9.05 23.65 -10.67
C TYR A 14 -10.57 23.67 -10.67
N SER A 15 -11.14 24.83 -11.02
CA SER A 15 -12.59 25.02 -11.06
C SER A 15 -13.15 24.80 -12.45
N PRO A 16 -14.24 24.02 -12.60
CA PRO A 16 -14.94 23.87 -13.88
C PRO A 16 -15.83 25.08 -14.19
N ARG A 17 -15.92 26.07 -13.28
CA ARG A 17 -16.80 27.25 -13.37
C ARG A 17 -18.29 26.93 -13.54
N LYS A 18 -18.72 25.75 -13.10
CA LYS A 18 -20.11 25.26 -13.10
C LYS A 18 -20.27 24.21 -11.99
N PRO A 19 -21.48 23.98 -11.46
CA PRO A 19 -21.69 22.93 -10.47
C PRO A 19 -21.24 21.54 -10.96
N GLY A 20 -20.65 20.75 -10.06
CA GLY A 20 -20.19 19.41 -10.38
C GLY A 20 -19.52 18.67 -9.22
N PRO A 21 -19.19 17.38 -9.42
CA PRO A 21 -18.52 16.56 -8.43
C PRO A 21 -17.13 17.06 -8.06
N GLY A 22 -16.66 16.68 -6.84
CA GLY A 22 -15.33 17.01 -6.34
C GLY A 22 -14.32 15.87 -6.47
N ILE A 23 -13.03 16.21 -6.60
CA ILE A 23 -11.92 15.26 -6.63
C ILE A 23 -10.77 15.78 -5.75
N VAL A 24 -10.24 14.91 -4.89
CA VAL A 24 -9.00 15.16 -4.13
C VAL A 24 -7.89 14.31 -4.75
N LEU A 25 -6.77 14.93 -5.17
CA LEU A 25 -5.63 14.30 -5.82
C LEU A 25 -4.40 14.33 -4.90
N LEU A 26 -3.89 13.16 -4.53
CA LEU A 26 -2.86 12.98 -3.51
C LEU A 26 -1.57 12.47 -4.17
N HIS A 27 -0.50 13.27 -4.08
CA HIS A 27 0.74 13.02 -4.79
C HIS A 27 1.58 11.88 -4.18
N GLN A 28 2.54 11.39 -4.94
CA GLN A 28 3.56 10.41 -4.51
C GLN A 28 4.70 11.08 -3.73
N CYS A 29 5.43 10.31 -2.92
CA CYS A 29 6.42 10.84 -2.00
C CYS A 29 7.71 11.39 -2.65
N ASN A 30 7.97 11.13 -3.92
CA ASN A 30 9.09 11.70 -4.69
C ASN A 30 8.66 12.86 -5.62
N ARG A 31 7.43 13.36 -5.47
CA ARG A 31 6.84 14.45 -6.26
C ARG A 31 6.05 15.40 -5.36
N ASP A 32 5.45 16.40 -5.96
CA ASP A 32 4.52 17.34 -5.35
C ASP A 32 3.17 17.34 -6.11
N ARG A 33 2.24 18.20 -5.71
CA ARG A 33 0.91 18.34 -6.31
C ARG A 33 0.91 18.55 -7.82
N LYS A 34 2.02 19.10 -8.39
CA LYS A 34 2.13 19.41 -9.84
C LYS A 34 2.15 18.13 -10.68
N ALA A 35 2.50 16.99 -10.11
CA ALA A 35 2.45 15.70 -10.79
C ALA A 35 1.03 15.33 -11.30
N TRP A 36 0.00 15.93 -10.73
CA TRP A 36 -1.39 15.75 -11.13
C TRP A 36 -1.92 16.82 -12.08
N ALA A 37 -1.15 17.87 -12.43
CA ALA A 37 -1.65 19.07 -13.11
C ALA A 37 -2.42 18.74 -14.41
N ALA A 38 -1.84 17.96 -15.32
CA ALA A 38 -2.47 17.63 -16.59
C ALA A 38 -3.79 16.86 -16.42
N PHE A 39 -3.83 15.90 -15.49
CA PHE A 39 -5.06 15.18 -15.15
C PHE A 39 -6.12 16.11 -14.52
N ALA A 40 -5.71 16.97 -13.60
CA ALA A 40 -6.60 17.92 -12.93
C ALA A 40 -7.24 18.90 -13.92
N GLU A 41 -6.48 19.44 -14.86
CA GLU A 41 -6.97 20.31 -15.94
C GLU A 41 -7.98 19.56 -16.84
N ALA A 42 -7.66 18.34 -17.24
CA ALA A 42 -8.56 17.50 -18.04
C ALA A 42 -9.86 17.18 -17.29
N ALA A 43 -9.79 16.87 -15.99
CA ALA A 43 -10.97 16.63 -15.16
C ALA A 43 -11.81 17.92 -14.98
N ALA A 44 -11.18 19.06 -14.74
CA ALA A 44 -11.90 20.35 -14.62
C ALA A 44 -12.63 20.71 -15.93
N ALA A 45 -12.00 20.47 -17.09
CA ALA A 45 -12.64 20.68 -18.39
C ALA A 45 -13.89 19.77 -18.58
N ARG A 46 -13.94 18.61 -17.89
CA ARG A 46 -15.10 17.70 -17.87
C ARG A 46 -16.12 18.02 -16.76
N GLY A 47 -15.91 19.11 -16.00
CA GLY A 47 -16.87 19.61 -15.02
C GLY A 47 -16.67 19.09 -13.61
N TYR A 48 -15.45 18.71 -13.25
CA TYR A 48 -15.09 18.33 -11.89
C TYR A 48 -14.37 19.47 -11.18
N HIS A 49 -14.70 19.71 -9.92
CA HIS A 49 -13.93 20.54 -9.02
C HIS A 49 -12.76 19.74 -8.47
N VAL A 50 -11.53 20.18 -8.69
CA VAL A 50 -10.35 19.37 -8.35
C VAL A 50 -9.44 20.12 -7.41
N ILE A 51 -9.02 19.48 -6.31
CA ILE A 51 -7.99 19.99 -5.44
C ILE A 51 -6.81 19.02 -5.40
N ALA A 52 -5.60 19.53 -5.56
CA ALA A 52 -4.35 18.82 -5.39
C ALA A 52 -3.53 19.52 -4.30
N PRO A 53 -3.46 19.01 -3.06
CA PRO A 53 -2.60 19.54 -2.01
C PRO A 53 -1.18 19.01 -2.12
N ASP A 54 -0.20 19.78 -1.61
CA ASP A 54 1.07 19.24 -1.14
C ASP A 54 0.90 18.77 0.30
N PHE A 55 1.30 17.53 0.62
CA PHE A 55 1.44 17.11 2.02
C PHE A 55 2.45 17.99 2.75
N ARG A 56 2.35 18.10 4.07
CA ARG A 56 3.39 18.76 4.87
C ARG A 56 4.76 18.19 4.55
N GLY A 57 5.77 19.05 4.46
CA GLY A 57 7.13 18.65 4.11
C GLY A 57 7.37 18.43 2.62
N PHE A 58 6.36 18.66 1.75
CA PHE A 58 6.48 18.59 0.30
C PHE A 58 6.14 19.90 -0.40
N GLY A 59 6.67 20.07 -1.60
CA GLY A 59 6.36 21.16 -2.49
C GLY A 59 6.50 22.54 -1.82
N GLU A 60 5.39 23.26 -1.72
CA GLU A 60 5.32 24.58 -1.10
C GLU A 60 4.58 24.57 0.25
N SER A 61 4.17 23.40 0.77
CA SER A 61 3.61 23.26 2.10
C SER A 61 4.68 23.40 3.17
N GLN A 62 4.29 23.98 4.32
CA GLN A 62 5.16 24.04 5.50
C GLN A 62 5.37 22.63 6.10
N GLY A 63 6.36 22.53 6.98
CA GLY A 63 6.75 21.30 7.65
C GLY A 63 8.18 20.88 7.31
N GLU A 64 8.71 19.94 8.08
CA GLU A 64 10.03 19.40 7.84
C GLU A 64 10.02 18.53 6.59
N ARG A 65 11.04 18.70 5.75
CA ARG A 65 11.17 17.93 4.52
C ARG A 65 11.48 16.48 4.81
N LEU A 66 10.64 15.57 4.33
CA LEU A 66 10.79 14.13 4.61
C LEU A 66 12.10 13.55 4.11
N ASP A 67 12.60 14.03 2.96
CA ASP A 67 13.85 13.59 2.36
C ASP A 67 15.11 13.97 3.17
N ALA A 68 14.97 14.92 4.10
CA ALA A 68 16.02 15.34 5.01
C ALA A 68 15.95 14.67 6.40
N LEU A 69 14.91 13.87 6.68
CA LEU A 69 14.68 13.27 8.00
C LEU A 69 15.16 11.82 8.07
N PRO A 70 15.69 11.38 9.24
CA PRO A 70 15.81 9.96 9.53
C PRO A 70 14.45 9.24 9.41
N GLN A 71 14.47 7.97 8.99
CA GLN A 71 13.24 7.20 8.70
C GLN A 71 12.20 7.22 9.82
N GLN A 72 12.62 7.12 11.08
CA GLN A 72 11.71 7.16 12.23
C GLN A 72 11.00 8.51 12.36
N GLN A 73 11.70 9.62 12.13
CA GLN A 73 11.12 10.96 12.17
C GLN A 73 10.21 11.21 10.97
N ALA A 74 10.59 10.72 9.79
CA ALA A 74 9.75 10.77 8.59
C ALA A 74 8.41 10.05 8.82
N SER A 75 8.40 8.92 9.52
CA SER A 75 7.17 8.19 9.88
C SER A 75 6.26 9.03 10.78
N VAL A 76 6.81 9.72 11.78
CA VAL A 76 6.02 10.61 12.68
C VAL A 76 5.39 11.77 11.91
N VAL A 77 6.10 12.34 10.92
CA VAL A 77 5.53 13.38 10.04
C VAL A 77 4.41 12.81 9.19
N ALA A 78 4.59 11.61 8.62
CA ALA A 78 3.58 10.94 7.79
C ALA A 78 2.29 10.60 8.57
N GLU A 79 2.36 10.37 9.87
CA GLU A 79 1.18 10.19 10.74
C GLU A 79 0.25 11.42 10.78
N LYS A 80 0.74 12.59 10.37
CA LYS A 80 -0.05 13.83 10.30
C LYS A 80 -0.76 14.03 8.96
N TRP A 81 -0.37 13.31 7.91
CA TRP A 81 -0.96 13.46 6.57
C TRP A 81 -2.47 13.26 6.51
N PRO A 82 -3.11 12.35 7.27
CA PRO A 82 -4.56 12.28 7.30
C PRO A 82 -5.23 13.63 7.61
N GLY A 83 -4.68 14.39 8.55
CA GLY A 83 -5.17 15.74 8.88
C GLY A 83 -4.94 16.77 7.77
N ASP A 84 -3.85 16.65 7.02
CA ASP A 84 -3.58 17.50 5.85
C ASP A 84 -4.59 17.23 4.74
N VAL A 85 -4.89 15.96 4.51
CA VAL A 85 -5.87 15.51 3.50
C VAL A 85 -7.28 15.94 3.90
N ASP A 86 -7.64 15.85 5.17
CA ASP A 86 -8.93 16.33 5.69
C ASP A 86 -9.08 17.84 5.54
N ALA A 87 -8.00 18.61 5.73
CA ALA A 87 -8.01 20.06 5.48
C ALA A 87 -8.25 20.39 4.00
N ALA A 88 -7.65 19.61 3.08
CA ALA A 88 -7.88 19.78 1.65
C ALA A 88 -9.30 19.37 1.25
N TYR A 89 -9.82 18.28 1.79
CA TYR A 89 -11.20 17.86 1.59
C TYR A 89 -12.18 18.93 2.10
N ALA A 90 -12.03 19.39 3.34
CA ALA A 90 -12.89 20.41 3.94
C ALA A 90 -12.88 21.72 3.13
N TRP A 91 -11.70 22.10 2.62
CA TRP A 91 -11.58 23.27 1.75
C TRP A 91 -12.32 23.06 0.43
N LEU A 92 -12.21 21.90 -0.20
CA LEU A 92 -12.88 21.57 -1.46
C LEU A 92 -14.40 21.66 -1.33
N VAL A 93 -14.96 20.96 -0.32
CA VAL A 93 -16.43 20.90 -0.14
C VAL A 93 -17.06 22.24 0.29
N ALA A 94 -16.24 23.18 0.72
CA ALA A 94 -16.67 24.56 1.02
C ALA A 94 -16.71 25.45 -0.23
N GLN A 95 -16.23 24.99 -1.40
CA GLN A 95 -16.27 25.81 -2.62
C GLN A 95 -17.67 25.81 -3.22
N GLU A 96 -18.08 26.98 -3.73
CA GLU A 96 -19.35 27.14 -4.42
C GLU A 96 -19.43 26.20 -5.65
N GLY A 97 -20.55 25.52 -5.79
CA GLY A 97 -20.83 24.62 -6.91
C GLY A 97 -20.29 23.21 -6.76
N VAL A 98 -19.58 22.87 -5.69
CA VAL A 98 -19.16 21.47 -5.44
C VAL A 98 -20.35 20.64 -4.98
N ASP A 99 -20.60 19.53 -5.66
CA ASP A 99 -21.56 18.53 -5.22
C ASP A 99 -20.91 17.66 -4.13
N ASN A 100 -21.23 17.99 -2.87
CA ASN A 100 -20.65 17.37 -1.69
C ASN A 100 -21.03 15.90 -1.51
N GLU A 101 -22.05 15.39 -2.21
CA GLU A 101 -22.44 13.99 -2.18
C GLU A 101 -21.70 13.12 -3.22
N ARG A 102 -20.93 13.77 -4.10
CA ARG A 102 -20.21 13.13 -5.21
C ARG A 102 -18.74 13.50 -5.23
N ILE A 103 -17.99 12.93 -4.31
CA ILE A 103 -16.54 13.15 -4.19
C ILE A 103 -15.78 11.90 -4.63
N ALA A 104 -14.65 12.08 -5.30
CA ALA A 104 -13.65 11.04 -5.54
C ALA A 104 -12.32 11.39 -4.85
N ALA A 105 -11.53 10.37 -4.56
CA ALA A 105 -10.13 10.54 -4.18
C ALA A 105 -9.23 9.75 -5.12
N ALA A 106 -8.10 10.33 -5.51
CA ALA A 106 -7.06 9.63 -6.23
C ALA A 106 -5.72 9.78 -5.52
N GLY A 107 -4.95 8.71 -5.46
CA GLY A 107 -3.63 8.72 -4.85
C GLY A 107 -2.60 7.99 -5.70
N ALA A 108 -1.36 8.49 -5.68
CA ALA A 108 -0.22 7.83 -6.28
C ALA A 108 0.80 7.47 -5.19
N SER A 109 1.37 6.26 -5.23
CA SER A 109 2.37 5.78 -4.26
C SER A 109 1.91 5.96 -2.81
N CYS A 110 2.61 6.75 -1.98
CA CYS A 110 2.20 7.07 -0.61
C CYS A 110 0.83 7.76 -0.51
N GLY A 111 0.38 8.45 -1.58
CA GLY A 111 -0.96 9.02 -1.67
C GLY A 111 -2.09 7.97 -1.80
N VAL A 112 -1.77 6.75 -2.21
CA VAL A 112 -2.74 5.64 -2.35
C VAL A 112 -3.42 5.34 -1.03
N ASN A 113 -2.64 5.12 0.03
CA ASN A 113 -3.19 4.88 1.37
C ASN A 113 -4.03 6.05 1.86
N GLN A 114 -3.60 7.27 1.59
CA GLN A 114 -4.31 8.48 2.01
C GLN A 114 -5.66 8.62 1.30
N ALA A 115 -5.77 8.22 0.03
CA ALA A 115 -7.04 8.22 -0.71
C ALA A 115 -8.05 7.22 -0.10
N VAL A 116 -7.61 6.04 0.24
CA VAL A 116 -8.45 5.02 0.90
C VAL A 116 -8.87 5.47 2.29
N LEU A 117 -7.94 6.01 3.09
CA LEU A 117 -8.23 6.51 4.43
C LEU A 117 -9.12 7.76 4.41
N LEU A 118 -9.05 8.60 3.36
CA LEU A 118 -10.00 9.70 3.17
C LEU A 118 -11.42 9.16 2.97
N ALA A 119 -11.58 8.15 2.10
CA ALA A 119 -12.89 7.51 1.89
C ALA A 119 -13.44 6.86 3.18
N ARG A 120 -12.56 6.34 4.04
CA ARG A 120 -12.95 5.80 5.36
C ARG A 120 -13.51 6.87 6.29
N ARG A 121 -12.92 8.08 6.29
CA ARG A 121 -13.35 9.19 7.16
C ARG A 121 -14.53 9.98 6.60
N HIS A 122 -14.66 10.02 5.27
CA HIS A 122 -15.67 10.83 4.57
C HIS A 122 -16.53 9.97 3.65
N PRO A 123 -17.72 9.55 4.10
CA PRO A 123 -18.59 8.66 3.32
C PRO A 123 -19.10 9.27 2.01
N GLN A 124 -18.93 10.57 1.80
CA GLN A 124 -19.22 11.25 0.53
C GLN A 124 -18.21 10.90 -0.58
N VAL A 125 -17.05 10.32 -0.22
CA VAL A 125 -16.12 9.76 -1.20
C VAL A 125 -16.72 8.47 -1.76
N ARG A 126 -17.11 8.53 -3.04
CA ARG A 126 -17.88 7.51 -3.74
C ARG A 126 -17.02 6.53 -4.53
N THR A 127 -15.79 6.88 -4.81
CA THR A 127 -14.82 6.04 -5.53
C THR A 127 -13.40 6.47 -5.23
N VAL A 128 -12.47 5.53 -5.34
CA VAL A 128 -11.04 5.82 -5.24
C VAL A 128 -10.29 5.33 -6.48
N MET A 129 -9.23 6.06 -6.87
CA MET A 129 -8.31 5.70 -7.94
C MET A 129 -6.90 5.61 -7.38
N LEU A 130 -6.25 4.47 -7.52
CA LEU A 130 -5.03 4.08 -6.83
C LEU A 130 -3.92 3.77 -7.84
N LEU A 131 -2.83 4.55 -7.84
CA LEU A 131 -1.71 4.42 -8.76
C LEU A 131 -0.45 3.95 -8.02
N SER A 132 -0.05 2.69 -8.20
CA SER A 132 1.25 2.14 -7.75
C SER A 132 1.58 2.41 -6.27
N GLY A 133 0.79 1.90 -5.32
CA GLY A 133 1.13 2.12 -3.91
C GLY A 133 0.43 1.17 -2.93
N PRO A 134 0.99 1.00 -1.72
CA PRO A 134 0.41 0.15 -0.71
C PRO A 134 -0.79 0.79 -0.01
N VAL A 135 -1.63 -0.05 0.57
CA VAL A 135 -2.70 0.33 1.50
C VAL A 135 -2.41 -0.33 2.84
N THR A 136 -2.39 0.45 3.91
CA THR A 136 -2.16 -0.05 5.27
C THR A 136 -3.32 -0.91 5.77
N GLN A 137 -3.10 -1.66 6.84
CA GLN A 137 -4.12 -2.54 7.41
C GLN A 137 -5.46 -1.84 7.66
N PRO A 138 -5.54 -0.64 8.29
CA PRO A 138 -6.82 0.05 8.47
C PRO A 138 -7.54 0.40 7.15
N GLY A 139 -6.79 0.66 6.10
CA GLY A 139 -7.35 0.91 4.76
C GLY A 139 -7.87 -0.37 4.11
N ARG A 140 -7.14 -1.49 4.24
CA ARG A 140 -7.57 -2.79 3.72
C ARG A 140 -8.84 -3.29 4.43
N GLU A 141 -8.91 -3.16 5.74
CA GLU A 141 -10.12 -3.47 6.52
C GLU A 141 -11.31 -2.64 6.04
N TYR A 142 -11.09 -1.35 5.79
CA TYR A 142 -12.14 -0.49 5.25
C TYR A 142 -12.59 -0.94 3.84
N LEU A 143 -11.67 -1.31 2.94
CA LEU A 143 -12.02 -1.85 1.62
C LEU A 143 -12.85 -3.13 1.73
N ARG A 144 -12.51 -4.02 2.67
CA ARG A 144 -13.27 -5.24 2.96
C ARG A 144 -14.70 -4.95 3.43
N GLU A 145 -14.84 -3.96 4.31
CA GLU A 145 -16.11 -3.59 4.94
C GLU A 145 -16.95 -2.66 4.07
N SER A 146 -16.41 -2.21 2.93
CA SER A 146 -17.05 -1.25 2.04
C SER A 146 -17.32 -1.82 0.64
N PRO A 147 -18.18 -2.84 0.51
CA PRO A 147 -18.50 -3.45 -0.79
C PRO A 147 -19.14 -2.47 -1.79
N TRP A 148 -19.62 -1.33 -1.31
CA TRP A 148 -20.20 -0.26 -2.13
C TRP A 148 -19.16 0.68 -2.75
N LEU A 149 -17.87 0.62 -2.33
CA LEU A 149 -16.82 1.52 -2.80
C LEU A 149 -16.11 0.93 -4.03
N PRO A 150 -16.36 1.44 -5.24
CA PRO A 150 -15.63 1.01 -6.42
C PRO A 150 -14.20 1.56 -6.42
N VAL A 151 -13.25 0.69 -6.78
CA VAL A 151 -11.81 0.98 -6.81
C VAL A 151 -11.28 0.78 -8.23
N LEU A 152 -10.68 1.83 -8.80
CA LEU A 152 -9.82 1.72 -9.96
C LEU A 152 -8.36 1.69 -9.48
N ALA A 153 -7.64 0.64 -9.82
CA ALA A 153 -6.20 0.56 -9.56
C ALA A 153 -5.42 0.51 -10.87
N ALA A 154 -4.23 1.09 -10.89
CA ALA A 154 -3.30 0.96 -12.00
C ALA A 154 -1.87 0.80 -11.48
N ALA A 155 -1.10 -0.08 -12.13
CA ALA A 155 0.31 -0.27 -11.83
C ALA A 155 1.05 -0.90 -13.01
N SER A 156 2.37 -0.81 -13.00
CA SER A 156 3.24 -1.31 -14.05
C SER A 156 4.13 -2.44 -13.54
N ARG A 157 4.51 -3.37 -14.43
CA ARG A 157 5.38 -4.51 -14.10
C ARG A 157 6.83 -4.13 -13.87
N ASP A 158 7.28 -3.01 -14.44
CA ASP A 158 8.62 -2.46 -14.25
C ASP A 158 8.76 -1.61 -12.98
N ASP A 159 7.67 -1.46 -12.22
CA ASP A 159 7.63 -0.71 -10.97
C ASP A 159 7.76 -1.64 -9.75
N GLY A 160 8.83 -2.40 -9.68
CA GLY A 160 9.09 -3.33 -8.57
C GLY A 160 7.89 -4.23 -8.26
N ASN A 161 7.42 -4.19 -7.02
CA ASN A 161 6.29 -5.01 -6.55
C ASN A 161 4.93 -4.27 -6.62
N ALA A 162 4.85 -3.12 -7.30
CA ALA A 162 3.65 -2.29 -7.26
C ALA A 162 2.43 -2.97 -7.89
N LEU A 163 2.62 -3.72 -8.99
CA LEU A 163 1.51 -4.44 -9.62
C LEU A 163 0.95 -5.54 -8.71
N GLU A 164 1.81 -6.34 -8.10
CA GLU A 164 1.43 -7.38 -7.15
C GLU A 164 0.73 -6.78 -5.93
N THR A 165 1.25 -5.66 -5.43
CA THR A 165 0.64 -4.92 -4.31
C THR A 165 -0.76 -4.42 -4.67
N MET A 166 -0.96 -3.90 -5.88
CA MET A 166 -2.29 -3.46 -6.32
C MET A 166 -3.28 -4.62 -6.49
N ARG A 167 -2.83 -5.74 -7.07
CA ARG A 167 -3.67 -6.96 -7.16
C ARG A 167 -4.10 -7.44 -5.78
N TRP A 168 -3.15 -7.52 -4.87
CA TRP A 168 -3.39 -7.93 -3.50
C TRP A 168 -4.33 -6.96 -2.77
N THR A 169 -4.13 -5.66 -2.92
CA THR A 169 -5.02 -4.62 -2.35
C THR A 169 -6.45 -4.77 -2.85
N LEU A 170 -6.65 -5.00 -4.16
CA LEU A 170 -7.98 -5.23 -4.72
C LEU A 170 -8.62 -6.53 -4.22
N GLY A 171 -7.80 -7.52 -3.85
CA GLY A 171 -8.28 -8.76 -3.22
C GLY A 171 -9.01 -8.55 -1.89
N TRP A 172 -8.85 -7.40 -1.26
CA TRP A 172 -9.59 -7.04 -0.03
C TRP A 172 -10.96 -6.43 -0.32
N SER A 173 -11.17 -5.85 -1.50
CA SER A 173 -12.43 -5.19 -1.86
C SER A 173 -13.40 -6.15 -2.53
N ARG A 174 -14.66 -6.13 -2.09
CA ARG A 174 -15.75 -6.95 -2.63
C ARG A 174 -16.63 -6.21 -3.64
N ASN A 175 -16.23 -5.03 -4.09
CA ASN A 175 -17.03 -4.31 -5.08
C ASN A 175 -16.90 -4.97 -6.47
N PRO A 176 -18.00 -5.36 -7.13
CA PRO A 176 -17.95 -6.04 -8.43
C PRO A 176 -17.48 -5.13 -9.57
N SER A 177 -17.46 -3.82 -9.38
CA SER A 177 -16.98 -2.84 -10.38
C SER A 177 -15.48 -2.58 -10.27
N ASN A 178 -14.78 -3.20 -9.31
CA ASN A 178 -13.33 -3.01 -9.18
C ASN A 178 -12.60 -3.32 -10.48
N ARG A 179 -11.60 -2.49 -10.80
CA ARG A 179 -10.81 -2.64 -12.02
C ARG A 179 -9.33 -2.47 -11.72
N LEU A 180 -8.52 -3.41 -12.19
CA LEU A 180 -7.07 -3.28 -12.27
C LEU A 180 -6.65 -3.02 -13.71
N VAL A 181 -5.86 -1.98 -13.92
CA VAL A 181 -5.20 -1.65 -15.18
C VAL A 181 -3.72 -2.00 -15.03
N GLU A 182 -3.26 -2.95 -15.83
CA GLU A 182 -1.89 -3.44 -15.79
C GLU A 182 -1.12 -2.94 -16.99
N TYR A 183 0.04 -2.36 -16.73
CA TYR A 183 0.97 -1.96 -17.76
C TYR A 183 2.24 -2.82 -17.74
N LYS A 184 2.91 -2.88 -18.89
CA LYS A 184 4.16 -3.66 -19.01
C LYS A 184 5.37 -2.84 -18.58
N ALA A 185 5.43 -1.57 -19.03
CA ALA A 185 6.53 -0.66 -18.77
C ALA A 185 5.99 0.78 -18.82
N ALA A 186 5.54 1.30 -17.69
CA ALA A 186 4.91 2.61 -17.58
C ALA A 186 5.42 3.43 -16.38
N GLY A 187 6.36 2.88 -15.60
CA GLY A 187 6.93 3.55 -14.45
C GLY A 187 6.00 3.61 -13.23
N HIS A 188 6.29 4.51 -12.31
CA HIS A 188 5.72 4.60 -10.97
C HIS A 188 4.69 5.72 -10.82
N GLY A 189 3.51 5.39 -10.29
CA GLY A 189 2.52 6.39 -9.90
C GLY A 189 2.07 7.28 -11.05
N THR A 190 2.20 8.59 -10.92
CA THR A 190 1.84 9.56 -11.98
C THR A 190 2.77 9.56 -13.19
N GLU A 191 3.91 8.89 -13.13
CA GLU A 191 4.81 8.73 -14.27
C GLU A 191 4.13 7.94 -15.39
N MET A 192 3.20 7.02 -15.03
CA MET A 192 2.38 6.29 -16.00
C MET A 192 1.62 7.22 -16.98
N PHE A 193 1.36 8.47 -16.63
CA PHE A 193 0.66 9.41 -17.54
C PHE A 193 1.49 9.82 -18.75
N SER A 194 2.82 9.80 -18.65
CA SER A 194 3.70 10.11 -19.79
C SER A 194 3.83 8.93 -20.73
N GLU A 195 3.90 7.73 -20.19
CA GLU A 195 4.11 6.49 -20.94
C GLU A 195 2.81 5.93 -21.53
N GLU A 196 1.70 6.03 -20.78
CA GLU A 196 0.40 5.46 -21.14
C GLU A 196 -0.66 6.54 -21.35
N LYS A 197 -0.73 7.07 -22.57
CA LYS A 197 -1.65 8.16 -22.92
C LYS A 197 -3.13 7.82 -22.73
N GLY A 198 -3.47 6.54 -22.66
CA GLY A 198 -4.83 6.04 -22.42
C GLY A 198 -5.25 6.06 -20.94
N LEU A 199 -4.32 6.19 -19.98
CA LEU A 199 -4.65 6.10 -18.55
C LEU A 199 -5.51 7.28 -18.08
N GLN A 200 -5.14 8.51 -18.41
CA GLN A 200 -5.93 9.68 -17.98
C GLN A 200 -7.34 9.69 -18.55
N PRO A 201 -7.58 9.44 -19.87
CA PRO A 201 -8.93 9.25 -20.41
C PRO A 201 -9.71 8.16 -19.69
N LEU A 202 -9.10 7.01 -19.42
CA LEU A 202 -9.73 5.91 -18.70
C LEU A 202 -10.16 6.31 -17.28
N MET A 203 -9.32 7.05 -16.55
CA MET A 203 -9.65 7.58 -15.23
C MET A 203 -10.80 8.60 -15.29
N ILE A 204 -10.87 9.43 -16.33
CA ILE A 204 -12.01 10.35 -16.57
C ILE A 204 -13.28 9.56 -16.83
N ASP A 205 -13.24 8.54 -17.70
CA ASP A 205 -14.42 7.69 -17.99
C ASP A 205 -14.89 6.94 -16.73
N TRP A 206 -13.97 6.52 -15.88
CA TRP A 206 -14.28 5.95 -14.58
C TRP A 206 -15.02 6.94 -13.67
N LEU A 207 -14.52 8.17 -13.56
CA LEU A 207 -15.18 9.23 -12.80
C LEU A 207 -16.58 9.56 -13.33
N GLU A 208 -16.76 9.61 -14.66
CA GLU A 208 -18.06 9.78 -15.28
C GLU A 208 -19.04 8.66 -14.86
N ALA A 209 -18.58 7.41 -14.88
CA ALA A 209 -19.38 6.28 -14.50
C ALA A 209 -19.76 6.30 -13.01
N GLN A 210 -18.79 6.56 -12.13
CA GLN A 210 -18.98 6.43 -10.67
C GLN A 210 -19.58 7.67 -10.01
N LEU A 211 -19.36 8.86 -10.55
CA LEU A 211 -19.83 10.10 -9.92
C LEU A 211 -21.03 10.74 -10.62
N LYS A 212 -21.17 10.58 -11.94
CA LYS A 212 -22.26 11.26 -12.66
C LYS A 212 -23.39 10.32 -13.07
N ARG A 213 -23.06 9.09 -13.49
CA ARG A 213 -24.07 8.11 -13.94
C ARG A 213 -24.57 7.21 -12.84
N ALA A 214 -23.72 6.91 -11.83
CA ALA A 214 -24.13 6.06 -10.71
C ALA A 214 -25.20 6.77 -9.85
N PRO A 215 -26.20 6.03 -9.31
CA PRO A 215 -27.15 6.58 -8.36
C PRO A 215 -26.43 7.01 -7.07
N LEU A 216 -27.01 7.96 -6.35
CA LEU A 216 -26.49 8.39 -5.03
C LEU A 216 -26.67 7.31 -3.98
N GLU A 217 -27.69 6.48 -4.11
CA GLU A 217 -27.90 5.34 -3.24
C GLU A 217 -26.77 4.33 -3.39
N ARG A 218 -26.23 3.88 -2.26
CA ARG A 218 -25.21 2.84 -2.26
C ARG A 218 -25.83 1.50 -2.61
N ALA A 219 -25.14 0.74 -3.47
CA ALA A 219 -25.55 -0.63 -3.72
C ALA A 219 -25.61 -1.42 -2.39
N PRO A 220 -26.67 -2.21 -2.16
CA PRO A 220 -26.76 -3.02 -0.96
C PRO A 220 -25.59 -4.01 -0.86
N ALA A 221 -25.19 -4.34 0.36
CA ALA A 221 -24.10 -5.29 0.62
C ALA A 221 -24.34 -6.67 -0.03
N THR A 222 -25.60 -7.03 -0.30
CA THR A 222 -25.99 -8.26 -1.00
C THR A 222 -25.48 -8.35 -2.45
N THR A 223 -25.04 -7.23 -3.06
CA THR A 223 -24.42 -7.20 -4.38
C THR A 223 -22.91 -7.42 -4.34
N ALA A 224 -22.33 -7.48 -3.14
CA ALA A 224 -20.90 -7.70 -2.98
C ALA A 224 -20.48 -9.11 -3.43
N THR A 225 -19.30 -9.21 -4.00
CA THR A 225 -18.68 -10.50 -4.31
C THR A 225 -18.36 -11.29 -3.03
N PRO A 226 -18.28 -12.64 -3.09
CA PRO A 226 -17.80 -13.44 -1.96
C PRO A 226 -16.41 -13.01 -1.50
N PRO A 227 -16.00 -13.33 -0.26
CA PRO A 227 -14.64 -13.10 0.21
C PRO A 227 -13.62 -13.70 -0.76
N SER A 228 -12.60 -12.92 -1.09
CA SER A 228 -11.51 -13.41 -1.94
C SER A 228 -10.60 -14.37 -1.15
N PRO A 229 -9.80 -15.20 -1.83
CA PRO A 229 -8.77 -16.01 -1.16
C PRO A 229 -7.81 -15.16 -0.31
N VAL A 230 -7.49 -13.95 -0.74
CA VAL A 230 -6.67 -12.99 0.03
C VAL A 230 -7.33 -12.63 1.34
N GLU A 231 -8.60 -12.26 1.29
CA GLU A 231 -9.37 -11.90 2.49
C GLU A 231 -9.50 -13.09 3.46
N VAL A 232 -9.86 -14.27 2.94
CA VAL A 232 -9.98 -15.48 3.77
C VAL A 232 -8.65 -15.83 4.43
N PHE A 233 -7.55 -15.76 3.69
CA PHE A 233 -6.21 -16.03 4.21
C PHE A 233 -5.86 -15.06 5.36
N TRP A 234 -5.95 -13.76 5.13
CA TRP A 234 -5.54 -12.76 6.12
C TRP A 234 -6.45 -12.72 7.34
N THR A 235 -7.77 -12.85 7.16
CA THR A 235 -8.69 -12.93 8.29
C THR A 235 -8.46 -14.19 9.15
N THR A 236 -7.97 -15.27 8.54
CA THR A 236 -7.56 -16.48 9.28
C THR A 236 -6.21 -16.26 9.96
N LEU A 237 -5.22 -15.72 9.24
CA LEU A 237 -3.86 -15.50 9.73
C LEU A 237 -3.83 -14.59 10.97
N THR A 238 -4.63 -13.54 10.97
CA THR A 238 -4.64 -12.55 12.06
C THR A 238 -5.44 -12.96 13.30
N GLN A 239 -6.09 -14.13 13.29
CA GLN A 239 -6.68 -14.69 14.53
C GLN A 239 -5.58 -15.23 15.45
N PRO A 240 -5.78 -15.19 16.77
CA PRO A 240 -4.87 -15.87 17.69
C PRO A 240 -4.69 -17.36 17.32
N GLY A 241 -3.47 -17.82 17.18
CA GLY A 241 -3.18 -19.19 16.75
C GLY A 241 -3.52 -19.48 15.27
N GLY A 242 -3.64 -18.43 14.45
CA GLY A 242 -4.12 -18.54 13.07
C GLY A 242 -3.10 -18.98 12.05
N ALA A 243 -1.80 -18.84 12.33
CA ALA A 243 -0.75 -19.09 11.32
C ALA A 243 -0.75 -20.52 10.78
N ALA A 244 -0.98 -21.52 11.61
CA ALA A 244 -1.05 -22.93 11.15
C ALA A 244 -2.23 -23.16 10.20
N LYS A 245 -3.40 -22.59 10.46
CA LYS A 245 -4.57 -22.68 9.58
C LYS A 245 -4.35 -21.89 8.28
N ALA A 246 -3.74 -20.72 8.38
CA ALA A 246 -3.39 -19.91 7.21
C ALA A 246 -2.39 -20.62 6.30
N ARG A 247 -1.44 -21.39 6.87
CA ARG A 247 -0.52 -22.24 6.08
C ARG A 247 -1.27 -23.29 5.25
N LEU A 248 -2.28 -23.94 5.81
CA LEU A 248 -3.11 -24.88 5.04
C LEU A 248 -3.85 -24.20 3.88
N LEU A 249 -4.39 -23.00 4.11
CA LEU A 249 -5.01 -22.19 3.05
C LEU A 249 -4.00 -21.77 1.97
N TYR A 250 -2.79 -21.42 2.37
CA TYR A 250 -1.71 -21.07 1.47
C TYR A 250 -1.33 -22.27 0.56
N GLU A 251 -1.12 -23.45 1.13
CA GLU A 251 -0.79 -24.66 0.41
C GLU A 251 -1.92 -25.08 -0.56
N GLU A 252 -3.17 -25.01 -0.10
CA GLU A 252 -4.35 -25.27 -0.91
C GLU A 252 -4.45 -24.31 -2.10
N THR A 253 -4.30 -23.00 -1.84
CA THR A 253 -4.36 -21.98 -2.90
C THR A 253 -3.25 -22.17 -3.93
N ARG A 254 -2.03 -22.48 -3.52
CA ARG A 254 -0.93 -22.78 -4.46
C ARG A 254 -1.24 -23.99 -5.34
N ARG A 255 -1.94 -24.98 -4.82
CA ARG A 255 -2.30 -26.20 -5.54
C ARG A 255 -3.45 -25.96 -6.53
N THR A 256 -4.48 -25.20 -6.14
CA THR A 256 -5.74 -25.09 -6.89
C THR A 256 -5.86 -23.83 -7.73
N SER A 257 -5.19 -22.76 -7.34
CA SER A 257 -5.38 -21.40 -7.90
C SER A 257 -4.04 -20.76 -8.24
N ARG A 258 -3.30 -21.35 -9.18
CA ARG A 258 -2.00 -20.84 -9.63
C ARG A 258 -2.15 -19.39 -10.12
N GLY A 259 -1.38 -18.48 -9.53
CA GLY A 259 -1.41 -17.05 -9.85
C GLY A 259 -2.16 -16.17 -8.86
N VAL A 260 -2.85 -16.74 -7.86
CA VAL A 260 -3.37 -15.97 -6.73
C VAL A 260 -2.23 -15.69 -5.76
N MET A 261 -1.93 -14.41 -5.57
CA MET A 261 -0.99 -13.93 -4.55
C MET A 261 -1.75 -13.67 -3.26
N LEU A 262 -1.51 -14.46 -2.23
CA LEU A 262 -2.15 -14.29 -0.92
C LEU A 262 -1.52 -13.16 -0.11
N PHE A 263 -0.25 -12.88 -0.33
CA PHE A 263 0.49 -11.80 0.34
C PHE A 263 1.70 -11.36 -0.50
N PRO A 264 2.03 -10.05 -0.52
CA PRO A 264 3.33 -9.56 -0.94
C PRO A 264 4.40 -9.92 0.11
N GLU A 265 5.65 -10.10 -0.31
CA GLU A 265 6.79 -10.40 0.57
C GLU A 265 6.86 -9.45 1.77
N ALA A 266 6.80 -8.15 1.50
CA ALA A 266 6.92 -7.12 2.53
C ALA A 266 5.81 -7.18 3.59
N GLU A 267 4.58 -7.54 3.21
CA GLU A 267 3.46 -7.63 4.13
C GLU A 267 3.57 -8.86 5.04
N ALA A 268 3.94 -10.01 4.48
CA ALA A 268 4.21 -11.21 5.28
C ALA A 268 5.41 -10.95 6.23
N ASN A 269 6.43 -10.26 5.73
CA ASN A 269 7.60 -9.88 6.52
C ASN A 269 7.23 -8.98 7.69
N ALA A 270 6.46 -7.92 7.44
CA ALA A 270 6.01 -6.99 8.48
C ALA A 270 5.17 -7.69 9.55
N TYR A 271 4.23 -8.56 9.14
CA TYR A 271 3.40 -9.31 10.09
C TYR A 271 4.20 -10.32 10.91
N GLY A 272 5.19 -11.00 10.30
CA GLY A 272 6.10 -11.88 11.02
C GLY A 272 6.88 -11.16 12.12
N TYR A 273 7.38 -9.94 11.86
CA TYR A 273 8.03 -9.12 12.89
C TYR A 273 7.06 -8.59 13.93
N GLU A 274 5.80 -8.31 13.58
CA GLU A 274 4.76 -7.96 14.56
C GLU A 274 4.54 -9.10 15.56
N LEU A 275 4.46 -10.34 15.07
CA LEU A 275 4.38 -11.55 15.91
C LEU A 275 5.60 -11.70 16.81
N LEU A 276 6.82 -11.49 16.29
CA LEU A 276 8.04 -11.49 17.11
C LEU A 276 8.00 -10.42 18.21
N GLY A 277 7.53 -9.22 17.88
CA GLY A 277 7.36 -8.13 18.85
C GLY A 277 6.36 -8.45 19.98
N ARG A 278 5.40 -9.35 19.73
CA ARG A 278 4.45 -9.87 20.73
C ARG A 278 4.98 -11.08 21.51
N GLY A 279 6.13 -11.64 21.11
CA GLY A 279 6.68 -12.86 21.68
C GLY A 279 6.18 -14.17 21.04
N ASP A 280 5.36 -14.09 19.99
CA ASP A 280 4.74 -15.24 19.29
C ASP A 280 5.70 -15.84 18.24
N SER A 281 6.91 -16.20 18.67
CA SER A 281 7.98 -16.68 17.77
C SER A 281 7.60 -17.96 17.02
N ALA A 282 6.76 -18.82 17.56
CA ALA A 282 6.29 -20.02 16.88
C ALA A 282 5.40 -19.69 15.67
N GLU A 283 4.48 -18.74 15.80
CA GLU A 283 3.65 -18.26 14.70
C GLU A 283 4.47 -17.47 13.67
N ALA A 284 5.41 -16.64 14.14
CA ALA A 284 6.32 -15.90 13.27
C ALA A 284 7.13 -16.82 12.36
N ILE A 285 7.63 -17.95 12.88
CA ILE A 285 8.34 -18.96 12.08
C ILE A 285 7.44 -19.45 10.95
N ILE A 286 6.18 -19.80 11.22
CA ILE A 286 5.25 -20.29 10.19
C ILE A 286 5.04 -19.22 9.10
N VAL A 287 4.88 -17.97 9.49
CA VAL A 287 4.69 -16.86 8.54
C VAL A 287 5.93 -16.65 7.67
N PHE A 288 7.12 -16.64 8.27
CA PHE A 288 8.36 -16.48 7.51
C PHE A 288 8.70 -17.70 6.67
N GLU A 289 8.33 -18.92 7.07
CA GLU A 289 8.44 -20.10 6.23
C GLU A 289 7.55 -19.99 4.98
N MET A 290 6.30 -19.53 5.13
CA MET A 290 5.44 -19.26 3.97
C MET A 290 6.04 -18.17 3.07
N ASN A 291 6.69 -17.15 3.67
CA ASN A 291 7.33 -16.07 2.91
C ASN A 291 8.54 -16.59 2.11
N VAL A 292 9.38 -17.45 2.72
CA VAL A 292 10.48 -18.16 2.00
C VAL A 292 9.93 -19.02 0.86
N ASP A 293 8.85 -19.78 1.09
CA ASP A 293 8.23 -20.63 0.08
C ASP A 293 7.64 -19.83 -1.09
N ALA A 294 7.12 -18.62 -0.83
CA ALA A 294 6.57 -17.75 -1.85
C ALA A 294 7.65 -16.98 -2.62
N TYR A 295 8.72 -16.57 -1.93
CA TYR A 295 9.79 -15.71 -2.45
C TYR A 295 11.18 -16.31 -2.23
N PRO A 296 11.47 -17.50 -2.76
CA PRO A 296 12.73 -18.22 -2.48
C PRO A 296 13.97 -17.55 -3.08
N GLN A 297 13.80 -16.53 -3.94
CA GLN A 297 14.89 -15.78 -4.56
C GLN A 297 15.27 -14.53 -3.77
N SER A 298 14.48 -14.14 -2.78
CA SER A 298 14.74 -12.98 -1.93
C SER A 298 15.57 -13.39 -0.71
N ALA A 299 16.75 -12.79 -0.56
CA ALA A 299 17.61 -13.03 0.59
C ALA A 299 16.98 -12.51 1.89
N ASN A 300 16.14 -11.48 1.81
CA ASN A 300 15.44 -10.89 2.94
C ASN A 300 14.53 -11.89 3.67
N THR A 301 13.87 -12.79 2.92
CA THR A 301 12.97 -13.79 3.55
C THR A 301 13.72 -14.77 4.44
N TYR A 302 14.92 -15.19 4.03
CA TYR A 302 15.78 -16.08 4.81
C TYR A 302 16.39 -15.38 6.03
N ASP A 303 16.76 -14.10 5.91
CA ASP A 303 17.26 -13.30 7.02
C ASP A 303 16.21 -13.14 8.11
N SER A 304 14.96 -12.85 7.74
CA SER A 304 13.83 -12.73 8.65
C SER A 304 13.47 -14.06 9.32
N LEU A 305 13.51 -15.17 8.58
CA LEU A 305 13.30 -16.51 9.14
C LEU A 305 14.41 -16.88 10.14
N SER A 306 15.66 -16.48 9.87
CA SER A 306 16.76 -16.64 10.81
C SER A 306 16.50 -15.90 12.12
N ASP A 307 15.96 -14.67 12.06
CA ASP A 307 15.58 -13.89 13.25
C ASP A 307 14.51 -14.58 14.09
N ALA A 308 13.50 -15.17 13.43
CA ALA A 308 12.44 -15.88 14.12
C ALA A 308 12.94 -17.14 14.84
N TYR A 309 13.82 -17.91 14.18
CA TYR A 309 14.45 -19.07 14.83
C TYR A 309 15.35 -18.67 15.99
N LEU A 310 16.07 -17.54 15.85
CA LEU A 310 16.88 -17.00 16.94
C LEU A 310 16.01 -16.57 18.13
N ALA A 311 14.91 -15.88 17.89
CA ALA A 311 13.94 -15.49 18.91
C ALA A 311 13.30 -16.70 19.61
N ALA A 312 13.08 -17.79 18.89
CA ALA A 312 12.58 -19.06 19.43
C ALA A 312 13.66 -19.89 20.15
N GLY A 313 14.92 -19.41 20.25
CA GLY A 313 16.04 -20.13 20.85
C GLY A 313 16.59 -21.31 20.01
N LYS A 314 16.12 -21.47 18.78
CA LYS A 314 16.52 -22.53 17.83
C LYS A 314 17.78 -22.11 17.07
N ARG A 315 18.92 -22.21 17.76
CA ARG A 315 20.20 -21.63 17.30
C ARG A 315 20.76 -22.25 16.03
N ASP A 316 20.63 -23.56 15.88
CA ASP A 316 21.17 -24.28 14.72
C ASP A 316 20.40 -23.92 13.44
N GLU A 317 19.07 -23.83 13.54
CA GLU A 317 18.20 -23.37 12.46
C GLU A 317 18.50 -21.89 12.12
N ALA A 318 18.64 -21.03 13.14
CA ALA A 318 18.98 -19.63 12.94
C ALA A 318 20.32 -19.49 12.18
N LEU A 319 21.35 -20.25 12.56
CA LEU A 319 22.63 -20.26 11.87
C LEU A 319 22.49 -20.72 10.42
N ARG A 320 21.78 -21.83 10.21
CA ARG A 320 21.55 -22.39 8.86
C ARG A 320 20.88 -21.37 7.94
N PHE A 321 19.86 -20.65 8.43
CA PHE A 321 19.13 -19.66 7.62
C PHE A 321 19.94 -18.38 7.44
N ALA A 322 20.75 -17.93 8.40
CA ALA A 322 21.69 -16.83 8.20
C ALA A 322 22.75 -17.14 7.13
N GLU A 323 23.29 -18.36 7.11
CA GLU A 323 24.20 -18.81 6.07
C GLU A 323 23.50 -18.90 4.71
N LYS A 324 22.23 -19.37 4.68
CA LYS A 324 21.40 -19.39 3.47
C LYS A 324 21.12 -18.02 2.92
N THR A 325 20.90 -17.01 3.78
CA THR A 325 20.76 -15.59 3.39
C THR A 325 21.94 -15.15 2.53
N LEU A 326 23.18 -15.38 2.97
CA LEU A 326 24.37 -14.99 2.23
C LEU A 326 24.50 -15.72 0.88
N GLN A 327 24.08 -17.00 0.82
CA GLN A 327 24.08 -17.76 -0.43
C GLN A 327 23.09 -17.18 -1.46
N VAL A 328 21.85 -16.90 -1.01
CA VAL A 328 20.80 -16.35 -1.89
C VAL A 328 21.14 -14.93 -2.32
N LEU A 329 21.75 -14.13 -1.44
CA LEU A 329 22.10 -12.74 -1.72
C LEU A 329 23.02 -12.56 -2.94
N VAL A 330 23.78 -13.59 -3.31
CA VAL A 330 24.68 -13.57 -4.50
C VAL A 330 23.86 -13.51 -5.80
N THR A 331 22.70 -14.14 -5.84
CA THR A 331 21.84 -14.24 -7.04
C THR A 331 20.53 -13.47 -6.91
N ASP A 332 20.32 -12.80 -5.79
CA ASP A 332 19.09 -12.05 -5.54
C ASP A 332 19.01 -10.81 -6.45
N THR A 333 18.03 -10.82 -7.33
CA THR A 333 17.68 -9.69 -8.21
C THR A 333 16.41 -8.96 -7.76
N THR A 334 15.77 -9.42 -6.69
CA THR A 334 14.49 -8.90 -6.20
C THR A 334 14.68 -7.85 -5.11
N THR A 335 15.70 -8.01 -4.27
CA THR A 335 16.03 -7.06 -3.20
C THR A 335 16.77 -5.85 -3.79
N PRO A 336 16.31 -4.61 -3.54
CA PRO A 336 17.03 -3.39 -3.95
C PRO A 336 18.45 -3.35 -3.39
N GLU A 337 19.40 -2.87 -4.19
CA GLU A 337 20.84 -2.84 -3.81
C GLU A 337 21.10 -2.13 -2.47
N VAL A 338 20.34 -1.07 -2.19
CA VAL A 338 20.46 -0.31 -0.93
C VAL A 338 20.20 -1.18 0.30
N PHE A 339 19.33 -2.20 0.19
CA PHE A 339 19.02 -3.11 1.29
C PHE A 339 19.93 -4.34 1.36
N LYS A 340 20.58 -4.72 0.26
CA LYS A 340 21.47 -5.89 0.23
C LYS A 340 22.65 -5.76 1.20
N ALA A 341 23.21 -4.56 1.35
CA ALA A 341 24.29 -4.31 2.31
C ALA A 341 23.84 -4.55 3.76
N MET A 342 22.66 -4.06 4.12
CA MET A 342 22.07 -4.24 5.45
C MET A 342 21.79 -5.72 5.76
N ILE A 343 21.20 -6.44 4.80
CA ILE A 343 20.90 -7.88 4.93
C ILE A 343 22.19 -8.69 5.10
N ARG A 344 23.23 -8.36 4.33
CA ARG A 344 24.55 -8.98 4.47
C ARG A 344 25.13 -8.78 5.86
N GLU A 345 25.15 -7.53 6.34
CA GLU A 345 25.67 -7.20 7.67
C GLU A 345 24.89 -7.92 8.77
N SER A 346 23.57 -7.97 8.70
CA SER A 346 22.68 -8.70 9.61
C SER A 346 23.04 -10.18 9.66
N ALA A 347 23.07 -10.85 8.52
CA ALA A 347 23.38 -12.27 8.44
C ALA A 347 24.81 -12.60 8.94
N GLU A 348 25.82 -11.81 8.55
CA GLU A 348 27.19 -12.01 9.02
C GLU A 348 27.32 -11.81 10.55
N LYS A 349 26.62 -10.83 11.11
CA LYS A 349 26.59 -10.62 12.57
C LYS A 349 25.99 -11.84 13.27
N LYS A 350 24.84 -12.33 12.83
CA LYS A 350 24.20 -13.54 13.38
C LYS A 350 25.14 -14.74 13.32
N ILE A 351 25.79 -14.99 12.19
CA ILE A 351 26.72 -16.10 12.02
C ILE A 351 27.89 -15.99 13.01
N ARG A 352 28.50 -14.81 13.14
CA ARG A 352 29.61 -14.60 14.10
C ARG A 352 29.19 -14.86 15.54
N GLU A 353 28.02 -14.37 15.95
CA GLU A 353 27.52 -14.52 17.32
C GLU A 353 27.11 -15.97 17.64
N LEU A 354 26.50 -16.65 16.67
CA LEU A 354 26.05 -18.02 16.83
C LEU A 354 27.22 -19.00 16.88
N LYS A 355 28.27 -18.80 16.09
CA LYS A 355 29.48 -19.65 16.09
C LYS A 355 30.35 -19.43 17.33
N LYS A 356 30.49 -18.19 17.83
CA LYS A 356 31.28 -17.92 19.08
C LYS A 356 30.75 -18.63 20.30
N LYS A 357 29.42 -18.65 20.48
CA LYS A 357 28.78 -19.33 21.64
C LYS A 357 28.75 -20.85 21.51
N GLY A 358 29.08 -21.43 20.37
CA GLY A 358 29.22 -22.87 20.15
C GLY A 358 30.58 -23.41 20.64
N THR A 359 31.62 -22.58 20.70
CA THR A 359 32.96 -22.96 21.15
C THR A 359 33.12 -23.02 22.70
N ASP A 360 32.26 -22.26 23.43
CA ASP A 360 32.28 -22.24 24.91
C ASP A 360 31.53 -23.42 25.57
N ARG A 361 30.98 -24.35 24.82
CA ARG A 361 30.26 -25.55 25.32
C ARG A 361 30.98 -26.85 25.04
N ARG A 362 32.31 -26.86 24.88
CA ARG A 362 33.07 -28.12 24.95
C ARG A 362 33.58 -28.30 26.38
N PRO A 363 33.32 -29.49 26.97
CA PRO A 363 33.66 -29.82 28.34
C PRO A 363 35.16 -29.78 28.62
#